data_8a6b3ba85b556721535e1f0f7abc0736
#
_entry.id   8a6b3ba85b556721535e1f0f7abc0736
#
_cell.length_a   1.000
_cell.length_b   1.000
_cell.length_c   1.000
_cell.angle_alpha   90.00
_cell.angle_beta   90.00
_cell.angle_gamma   90.00
#
_symmetry.space_group_name_H-M   'P 1'
#
loop_
_entity.id
_entity.type
_entity.pdbx_description
1 polymer ?
#
loop_
_entity_poly.entity_id
_entity_poly.type
_entity_poly.pdbx_seq_one_letter_code
_entity_poly.pdbx_strand_id
1 'polypeptide(L)' 'MSAHIYKKIEIVGSSPTSIEEAVNNAVAKASESIRNIKWVEIVETRGHVENQKLAYWQVTIKVGFTLDEN' A
#
# COMPACT_ATOMS: atom_id res chain seq x y z
N MET A 1 -7.43 0.34 30.55
CA MET A 1 -7.40 0.66 29.16
C MET A 1 -6.01 0.95 28.67
N SER A 2 -5.62 0.42 27.61
CA SER A 2 -4.27 0.61 27.15
C SER A 2 -4.26 1.27 25.78
N ALA A 3 -3.20 1.98 25.50
CA ALA A 3 -3.01 2.59 24.22
C ALA A 3 -2.44 1.56 23.25
N HIS A 4 -2.87 1.62 22.02
CA HIS A 4 -2.31 0.77 20.99
C HIS A 4 -1.05 1.38 20.44
N ILE A 5 -0.13 0.52 20.05
CA ILE A 5 1.09 0.94 19.39
C ILE A 5 0.95 0.54 17.93
N TYR A 6 1.33 1.41 17.04
CA TYR A 6 1.20 1.19 15.61
C TYR A 6 2.55 1.24 14.95
N LYS A 7 2.64 0.57 13.83
CA LYS A 7 3.83 0.64 13.01
C LYS A 7 3.39 0.91 11.58
N LYS A 8 4.22 1.59 10.82
CA LYS A 8 3.95 1.84 9.41
C LYS A 8 5.10 1.32 8.59
N ILE A 9 4.79 0.74 7.46
CA ILE A 9 5.79 0.36 6.47
C ILE A 9 5.38 0.98 5.14
N GLU A 10 6.35 1.14 4.27
CA GLU A 10 6.11 1.79 2.99
C GLU A 10 6.33 0.76 1.89
N ILE A 11 5.36 0.66 0.98
CA ILE A 11 5.45 -0.25 -0.14
C ILE A 11 4.90 0.42 -1.38
N VAL A 12 5.20 -0.16 -2.55
CA VAL A 12 4.74 0.37 -3.82
C VAL A 12 3.90 -0.69 -4.51
N GLY A 13 2.65 -0.33 -4.81
CA GLY A 13 1.79 -1.19 -5.58
C GLY A 13 1.74 -0.73 -7.02
N SER A 14 1.39 -1.62 -7.91
CA SER A 14 1.25 -1.25 -9.31
C SER A 14 0.05 -1.92 -9.93
N SER A 15 -0.44 -1.32 -11.02
CA SER A 15 -1.55 -1.86 -11.76
C SER A 15 -1.57 -1.23 -13.15
N PRO A 16 -1.83 -2.03 -14.18
CA PRO A 16 -2.01 -1.46 -15.52
C PRO A 16 -3.38 -0.82 -15.69
N THR A 17 -4.27 -1.00 -14.74
CA THR A 17 -5.67 -0.60 -14.88
C THR A 17 -5.98 0.71 -14.19
N SER A 18 -5.63 0.83 -12.92
CA SER A 18 -6.04 2.01 -12.16
C SER A 18 -5.20 2.21 -10.91
N ILE A 19 -5.26 3.43 -10.40
CA ILE A 19 -4.61 3.76 -9.14
C ILE A 19 -5.23 2.96 -8.00
N GLU A 20 -6.54 2.86 -8.02
CA GLU A 20 -7.24 2.14 -6.96
C GLU A 20 -6.80 0.68 -6.94
N GLU A 21 -6.69 0.06 -8.11
CA GLU A 21 -6.26 -1.32 -8.15
C GLU A 21 -4.83 -1.47 -7.66
N ALA A 22 -3.97 -0.49 -7.97
CA ALA A 22 -2.59 -0.53 -7.49
C ALA A 22 -2.55 -0.56 -5.97
N VAL A 23 -3.39 0.25 -5.32
CA VAL A 23 -3.46 0.27 -3.86
C VAL A 23 -3.98 -1.07 -3.33
N ASN A 24 -5.04 -1.58 -3.95
CA ASN A 24 -5.61 -2.84 -3.49
C ASN A 24 -4.63 -4.00 -3.66
N ASN A 25 -3.88 -4.00 -4.76
CA ASN A 25 -2.86 -5.03 -4.96
C ASN A 25 -1.80 -4.98 -3.88
N ALA A 26 -1.38 -3.77 -3.51
CA ALA A 26 -0.37 -3.60 -2.47
C ALA A 26 -0.89 -4.08 -1.12
N VAL A 27 -2.13 -3.72 -0.78
CA VAL A 27 -2.71 -4.12 0.49
C VAL A 27 -2.88 -5.64 0.55
N ALA A 28 -3.33 -6.24 -0.55
CA ALA A 28 -3.51 -7.69 -0.60
C ALA A 28 -2.17 -8.41 -0.38
N LYS A 29 -1.12 -7.90 -1.01
CA LYS A 29 0.19 -8.54 -0.85
C LYS A 29 0.71 -8.35 0.57
N ALA A 30 0.55 -7.16 1.12
CA ALA A 30 1.00 -6.89 2.48
C ALA A 30 0.28 -7.77 3.49
N SER A 31 -1.02 -8.01 3.25
CA SER A 31 -1.81 -8.77 4.22
C SER A 31 -1.42 -10.23 4.27
N GLU A 32 -0.61 -10.72 3.33
CA GLU A 32 -0.12 -12.08 3.39
C GLU A 32 0.88 -12.28 4.53
N SER A 33 1.54 -11.21 4.95
CA SER A 33 2.55 -11.34 6.01
C SER A 33 2.32 -10.39 7.17
N ILE A 34 1.42 -9.43 7.04
CA ILE A 34 1.18 -8.45 8.09
C ILE A 34 -0.25 -8.60 8.58
N ARG A 35 -0.41 -8.71 9.89
CA ARG A 35 -1.73 -8.82 10.48
C ARG A 35 -2.15 -7.49 11.08
N ASN A 36 -3.45 -7.29 11.20
CA ASN A 36 -4.01 -6.13 11.87
C ASN A 36 -3.74 -4.82 11.15
N ILE A 37 -3.80 -4.87 9.82
CA ILE A 37 -3.69 -3.66 9.03
C ILE A 37 -4.89 -2.78 9.33
N LYS A 38 -4.67 -1.51 9.64
CA LYS A 38 -5.73 -0.60 10.04
C LYS A 38 -6.00 0.51 9.03
N TRP A 39 -4.96 0.97 8.35
CA TRP A 39 -5.15 2.06 7.38
C TRP A 39 -4.02 2.07 6.37
N VAL A 40 -4.24 2.82 5.29
CA VAL A 40 -3.17 3.12 4.34
C VAL A 40 -3.15 4.61 4.10
N GLU A 41 -1.97 5.12 3.78
CA GLU A 41 -1.76 6.52 3.41
C GLU A 41 -1.12 6.52 2.04
N ILE A 42 -1.66 7.29 1.13
CA ILE A 42 -1.06 7.41 -0.19
C ILE A 42 0.01 8.48 -0.12
N VAL A 43 1.25 8.09 -0.42
CA VAL A 43 2.39 8.99 -0.37
C VAL A 43 2.61 9.61 -1.74
N GLU A 44 2.55 8.80 -2.77
CA GLU A 44 2.86 9.26 -4.11
C GLU A 44 2.11 8.40 -5.13
N THR A 45 1.61 9.07 -6.16
CA THR A 45 0.97 8.39 -7.27
C THR A 45 1.70 8.79 -8.53
N ARG A 46 2.09 7.81 -9.34
CA ARG A 46 2.75 8.13 -10.59
C ARG A 46 2.43 7.10 -11.65
N GLY A 47 2.63 7.48 -12.90
CA GLY A 47 2.45 6.58 -14.01
C GLY A 47 3.79 6.26 -14.64
N HIS A 48 3.99 5.02 -15.00
CA HIS A 48 5.19 4.59 -15.70
C HIS A 48 4.94 4.64 -17.20
N VAL A 49 5.82 5.29 -17.94
CA VAL A 49 5.64 5.50 -19.36
C VAL A 49 6.61 4.63 -20.13
N GLU A 50 6.11 3.92 -21.12
CA GLU A 50 6.92 3.14 -22.05
C GLU A 50 6.42 3.45 -23.46
N ASN A 51 7.36 3.72 -24.37
CA ASN A 51 7.04 4.01 -25.76
C ASN A 51 6.02 5.15 -25.86
N GLN A 52 6.21 6.20 -25.05
CA GLN A 52 5.38 7.40 -25.05
C GLN A 52 3.93 7.14 -24.64
N LYS A 53 3.69 6.02 -23.95
CA LYS A 53 2.35 5.69 -23.49
C LYS A 53 2.41 5.28 -22.03
N LEU A 54 1.34 5.56 -21.32
CA LEU A 54 1.24 5.13 -19.94
C LEU A 54 1.11 3.62 -19.90
N ALA A 55 2.08 2.96 -19.29
CA ALA A 55 2.10 1.50 -19.23
C ALA A 55 1.38 0.99 -17.98
N TYR A 56 1.66 1.59 -16.84
CA TYR A 56 0.99 1.18 -15.60
C TYR A 56 1.15 2.25 -14.55
N TRP A 57 0.31 2.14 -13.53
CA TRP A 57 0.35 3.05 -12.39
C TRP A 57 1.21 2.45 -11.29
N GLN A 58 1.92 3.32 -10.58
CA GLN A 58 2.65 2.94 -9.38
C GLN A 58 2.21 3.86 -8.26
N VAL A 59 1.81 3.28 -7.15
CA VAL A 59 1.35 4.05 -6.01
C VAL A 59 2.15 3.65 -4.79
N THR A 60 2.81 4.63 -4.20
CA THR A 60 3.55 4.41 -2.96
C THR A 60 2.60 4.64 -1.81
N ILE A 61 2.49 3.67 -0.93
CA ILE A 61 1.61 3.79 0.23
C ILE A 61 2.36 3.43 1.50
N LYS A 62 1.88 3.98 2.59
CA LYS A 62 2.30 3.53 3.91
C LYS A 62 1.16 2.74 4.50
N VAL A 63 1.48 1.56 4.99
CA VAL A 63 0.50 0.67 5.59
C VAL A 63 0.66 0.74 7.10
N GLY A 64 -0.41 1.12 7.78
CA GLY A 64 -0.38 1.22 9.24
C GLY A 64 -1.05 0.01 9.87
N PHE A 65 -0.44 -0.53 10.89
CA PHE A 65 -1.00 -1.69 11.57
C PHE A 65 -0.64 -1.65 13.04
N THR A 66 -1.44 -2.35 13.84
CA THR A 66 -1.16 -2.41 15.27
C THR A 66 -0.12 -3.47 15.55
N LEU A 67 0.74 -3.15 16.50
CA LEU A 67 1.66 -4.15 17.02
C LEU A 67 0.90 -4.92 18.07
N ASP A 68 0.60 -6.14 17.74
CA ASP A 68 -0.23 -6.98 18.57
C ASP A 68 0.62 -7.67 19.60
N GLU A 69 0.15 -7.71 20.80
CA GLU A 69 0.93 -8.30 21.87
C GLU A 69 0.58 -9.71 22.15
N ASN A 70 -0.40 -10.23 21.48
CA ASN A 70 -0.77 -11.63 21.73
C ASN A 70 -0.42 -12.47 20.58
#